data_b31bcef92462a2c7093d134e4ec7243b
#
_entry.id   b31bcef92462a2c7093d134e4ec7243b
#
_cell.length_a   1.000
_cell.length_b   1.000
_cell.length_c   1.000
_cell.angle_alpha   90.00
_cell.angle_beta   90.00
_cell.angle_gamma   90.00
#
_symmetry.space_group_name_H-M   'P 1'
#
loop_
_entity.id
_entity.type
_entity.pdbx_description
1 polymer ?
#
loop_
_entity_poly.entity_id
_entity_poly.type
_entity_poly.pdbx_seq_one_letter_code
_entity_poly.pdbx_strand_id
1 'polypeptide(L)'
;MCVNYRPPTPEQFNGRIGAFSILPRDWHWPEETWKDYAAPILRAAPGLPLDACVASYGMVPRRHIPPEVKPFDTMNARAESLVERRSFAPAWRRLQLCAVPMLWFYEPCYESGRAERTAIGMADDALFWVAGLWREWQEADGSMATAFTQITINADDHPLMR
;
A
#
# COMPACT_ATOMS: atom_id res chain seq x y z
N MET A 1 0.35 13.41 0.47
CA MET A 1 -0.25 12.05 0.61
C MET A 1 0.21 11.23 -0.59
N CYS A 2 0.90 10.12 -0.34
CA CYS A 2 1.46 9.28 -1.38
C CYS A 2 0.35 8.64 -2.22
N VAL A 3 0.30 8.95 -3.50
CA VAL A 3 -0.67 8.38 -4.46
C VAL A 3 0.00 7.48 -5.48
N ASN A 4 1.33 7.50 -5.51
CA ASN A 4 2.16 6.76 -6.45
C ASN A 4 3.51 6.41 -5.81
N TYR A 5 3.94 5.17 -5.98
CA TYR A 5 5.22 4.71 -5.49
C TYR A 5 5.81 3.62 -6.41
N ARG A 6 7.09 3.34 -6.26
CA ARG A 6 7.78 2.24 -6.92
C ARG A 6 7.95 1.07 -5.96
N PRO A 7 7.29 -0.06 -6.20
CA PRO A 7 7.55 -1.30 -5.47
C PRO A 7 8.90 -1.91 -5.90
N PRO A 8 9.49 -2.82 -5.11
CA PRO A 8 10.63 -3.62 -5.56
C PRO A 8 10.23 -4.54 -6.72
N THR A 9 11.20 -5.00 -7.49
CA THR A 9 10.95 -6.10 -8.44
C THR A 9 10.66 -7.41 -7.70
N PRO A 10 10.07 -8.43 -8.36
CA PRO A 10 9.86 -9.73 -7.73
C PRO A 10 11.14 -10.34 -7.16
N GLU A 11 12.29 -10.18 -7.83
CA GLU A 11 13.58 -10.67 -7.38
C GLU A 11 14.06 -9.94 -6.12
N GLN A 12 13.95 -8.61 -6.09
CA GLN A 12 14.33 -7.78 -4.94
C GLN A 12 13.44 -8.11 -3.74
N PHE A 13 12.12 -8.26 -3.97
CA PHE A 13 11.18 -8.61 -2.91
C PHE A 13 11.46 -10.01 -2.36
N ASN A 14 11.64 -11.02 -3.24
CA ASN A 14 11.97 -12.37 -2.84
C ASN A 14 13.29 -12.45 -2.07
N GLY A 15 14.30 -11.68 -2.46
CA GLY A 15 15.57 -11.59 -1.75
C GLY A 15 15.42 -11.07 -0.31
N ARG A 16 14.41 -10.25 -0.04
CA ARG A 16 14.14 -9.71 1.32
C ARG A 16 13.27 -10.63 2.18
N ILE A 17 12.36 -11.38 1.60
CA ILE A 17 11.41 -12.22 2.33
C ILE A 17 11.67 -13.72 2.17
N GLY A 18 12.66 -14.12 1.37
CA GLY A 18 12.93 -15.53 1.04
C GLY A 18 13.13 -16.46 2.23
N ALA A 19 13.46 -15.90 3.41
CA ALA A 19 13.49 -16.65 4.68
C ALA A 19 12.08 -16.96 5.25
N PHE A 20 11.03 -16.25 4.79
CA PHE A 20 9.68 -16.36 5.32
C PHE A 20 8.68 -16.95 4.32
N SER A 21 8.91 -16.75 3.03
CA SER A 21 7.98 -17.18 1.99
C SER A 21 8.68 -17.38 0.66
N ILE A 22 8.25 -18.38 -0.12
CA ILE A 22 8.67 -18.58 -1.50
C ILE A 22 7.58 -18.00 -2.39
N LEU A 23 7.91 -16.95 -3.12
CA LEU A 23 6.96 -16.35 -4.06
C LEU A 23 6.72 -17.29 -5.27
N PRO A 24 5.47 -17.41 -5.74
CA PRO A 24 5.19 -17.98 -7.05
C PRO A 24 5.98 -17.27 -8.14
N ARG A 25 6.53 -18.03 -9.09
CA ARG A 25 7.39 -17.47 -10.16
C ARG A 25 6.64 -16.61 -11.16
N ASP A 26 5.33 -16.75 -11.24
CA ASP A 26 4.42 -16.02 -12.12
C ASP A 26 3.93 -14.69 -11.51
N TRP A 27 4.34 -14.38 -10.28
CA TRP A 27 3.99 -13.10 -9.68
C TRP A 27 4.67 -11.95 -10.41
N HIS A 28 3.85 -11.01 -10.81
CA HIS A 28 4.28 -9.77 -11.43
C HIS A 28 3.37 -8.62 -11.00
N TRP A 29 3.89 -7.42 -11.05
CA TRP A 29 3.21 -6.17 -10.81
C TRP A 29 3.87 -5.06 -11.63
N PRO A 30 3.14 -3.95 -11.88
CA PRO A 30 3.70 -2.79 -12.59
C PRO A 30 4.90 -2.20 -11.88
N GLU A 31 5.80 -1.59 -12.66
CA GLU A 31 7.00 -0.91 -12.16
C GLU A 31 6.66 0.26 -11.23
N GLU A 32 5.53 0.93 -11.45
CA GLU A 32 4.96 1.95 -10.58
C GLU A 32 3.55 1.54 -10.17
N THR A 33 3.22 1.81 -8.90
CA THR A 33 1.91 1.49 -8.33
C THR A 33 1.07 2.74 -8.21
N TRP A 34 -0.12 2.68 -8.78
CA TRP A 34 -1.18 3.66 -8.70
C TRP A 34 -2.44 3.03 -8.09
N LYS A 35 -3.46 3.86 -7.85
CA LYS A 35 -4.76 3.37 -7.37
C LYS A 35 -5.26 2.19 -8.21
N ASP A 36 -5.72 1.14 -7.53
CA ASP A 36 -6.22 -0.12 -8.09
C ASP A 36 -5.18 -1.00 -8.79
N TYR A 37 -3.90 -0.58 -8.85
CA TYR A 37 -2.83 -1.41 -9.38
C TYR A 37 -2.43 -2.49 -8.39
N ALA A 38 -1.97 -3.61 -8.94
CA ALA A 38 -1.39 -4.70 -8.17
C ALA A 38 -0.02 -4.30 -7.61
N ALA A 39 0.26 -4.67 -6.37
CA ALA A 39 1.55 -4.48 -5.73
C ALA A 39 1.78 -5.53 -4.65
N PRO A 40 3.05 -5.86 -4.32
CA PRO A 40 3.36 -6.81 -3.27
C PRO A 40 3.14 -6.20 -1.89
N ILE A 41 2.65 -7.02 -0.97
CA ILE A 41 2.62 -6.72 0.46
C ILE A 41 3.03 -7.93 1.28
N LEU A 42 3.51 -7.70 2.49
CA LEU A 42 3.70 -8.72 3.50
C LEU A 42 2.62 -8.53 4.56
N ARG A 43 1.65 -9.41 4.62
CA ARG A 43 0.47 -9.29 5.50
C ARG A 43 0.59 -10.12 6.76
N ALA A 44 0.02 -9.62 7.84
CA ALA A 44 -0.12 -10.31 9.11
C ALA A 44 -1.56 -10.20 9.63
N ALA A 45 -1.99 -11.21 10.37
CA ALA A 45 -3.22 -11.18 11.14
C ALA A 45 -3.07 -12.11 12.36
N PRO A 46 -3.81 -11.87 13.45
CA PRO A 46 -3.74 -12.72 14.64
C PRO A 46 -4.02 -14.19 14.30
N GLY A 47 -3.15 -15.08 14.79
CA GLY A 47 -3.28 -16.51 14.59
C GLY A 47 -2.89 -17.03 13.19
N LEU A 48 -2.47 -16.14 12.28
CA LEU A 48 -1.99 -16.50 10.94
C LEU A 48 -0.47 -16.27 10.83
N PRO A 49 0.24 -17.09 10.04
CA PRO A 49 1.64 -16.83 9.73
C PRO A 49 1.76 -15.56 8.89
N LEU A 50 2.94 -14.95 8.94
CA LEU A 50 3.30 -13.87 8.03
C LEU A 50 3.28 -14.37 6.59
N ASP A 51 2.59 -13.67 5.70
CA ASP A 51 2.30 -14.12 4.35
C ASP A 51 2.52 -13.00 3.32
N ALA A 52 3.19 -13.35 2.23
CA ALA A 52 3.37 -12.45 1.10
C ALA A 52 2.23 -12.64 0.10
N CYS A 53 1.68 -11.55 -0.41
CA CYS A 53 0.68 -11.61 -1.47
C CYS A 53 0.76 -10.39 -2.40
N VAL A 54 0.18 -10.54 -3.58
CA VAL A 54 -0.09 -9.43 -4.49
C VAL A 54 -1.47 -8.89 -4.18
N ALA A 55 -1.57 -7.59 -3.94
CA ALA A 55 -2.80 -6.95 -3.50
C ALA A 55 -3.08 -5.67 -4.30
N SER A 56 -4.34 -5.26 -4.36
CA SER A 56 -4.76 -4.02 -5.03
C SER A 56 -4.52 -2.80 -4.14
N TYR A 57 -3.87 -1.77 -4.66
CA TYR A 57 -3.62 -0.52 -3.91
C TYR A 57 -4.86 0.35 -3.83
N GLY A 58 -5.35 0.52 -2.64
CA GLY A 58 -6.62 1.15 -2.26
C GLY A 58 -7.52 0.17 -1.53
N MET A 59 -7.81 0.45 -0.24
CA MET A 59 -8.56 -0.44 0.66
C MET A 59 -9.94 -0.85 0.13
N VAL A 60 -10.55 0.04 -0.68
CA VAL A 60 -11.80 -0.21 -1.42
C VAL A 60 -11.50 -0.03 -2.90
N PRO A 61 -11.23 -1.12 -3.65
CA PRO A 61 -10.99 -1.07 -5.07
C PRO A 61 -12.19 -0.50 -5.84
N ARG A 62 -11.94 0.18 -6.94
CA ARG A 62 -12.97 0.83 -7.76
C ARG A 62 -14.11 -0.13 -8.13
N ARG A 63 -13.79 -1.38 -8.46
CA ARG A 63 -14.76 -2.41 -8.85
C ARG A 63 -15.73 -2.83 -7.75
N HIS A 64 -15.42 -2.50 -6.48
CA HIS A 64 -16.27 -2.75 -5.31
C HIS A 64 -17.01 -1.49 -4.83
N ILE A 65 -16.90 -0.37 -5.56
CA ILE A 65 -17.71 0.83 -5.30
C ILE A 65 -18.93 0.76 -6.20
N PRO A 66 -20.16 0.79 -5.64
CA PRO A 66 -21.39 0.77 -6.44
C PRO A 66 -21.41 1.89 -7.48
N PRO A 67 -21.99 1.68 -8.68
CA PRO A 67 -21.98 2.66 -9.76
C PRO A 67 -22.59 4.02 -9.40
N GLU A 68 -23.57 4.03 -8.50
CA GLU A 68 -24.27 5.23 -8.00
C GLU A 68 -23.49 5.99 -6.93
N VAL A 69 -22.42 5.41 -6.40
CA VAL A 69 -21.58 6.04 -5.39
C VAL A 69 -20.41 6.78 -6.04
N LYS A 70 -20.29 8.07 -5.71
CA LYS A 70 -19.12 8.84 -6.18
C LYS A 70 -17.83 8.18 -5.74
N PRO A 71 -16.87 7.95 -6.65
CA PRO A 71 -15.57 7.39 -6.30
C PRO A 71 -14.88 8.20 -5.22
N PHE A 72 -14.33 7.48 -4.25
CA PHE A 72 -13.54 8.03 -3.17
C PHE A 72 -12.17 7.34 -3.09
N ASP A 73 -11.25 7.95 -2.36
CA ASP A 73 -9.90 7.46 -2.26
C ASP A 73 -9.67 6.76 -0.92
N THR A 74 -9.01 5.60 -0.99
CA THR A 74 -8.65 4.77 0.17
C THR A 74 -7.22 4.24 0.09
N MET A 75 -6.36 4.90 -0.69
CA MET A 75 -4.94 4.55 -0.78
C MET A 75 -4.19 4.88 0.51
N ASN A 76 -4.63 5.93 1.23
CA ASN A 76 -3.99 6.42 2.44
C ASN A 76 -4.97 6.43 3.62
N ALA A 77 -4.62 5.78 4.71
CA ALA A 77 -5.32 5.81 5.97
C ALA A 77 -4.57 6.71 6.96
N ARG A 78 -5.11 7.86 7.30
CA ARG A 78 -4.49 8.74 8.30
C ARG A 78 -4.58 8.11 9.69
N ALA A 79 -3.44 7.93 10.35
CA ALA A 79 -3.33 7.32 11.68
C ALA A 79 -4.26 8.00 12.69
N GLU A 80 -4.40 9.32 12.59
CA GLU A 80 -5.20 10.14 13.50
C GLU A 80 -6.71 9.87 13.41
N SER A 81 -7.20 9.32 12.30
CA SER A 81 -8.64 9.16 12.07
C SER A 81 -9.05 7.78 11.53
N LEU A 82 -8.11 6.88 11.24
CA LEU A 82 -8.41 5.58 10.60
C LEU A 82 -9.39 4.71 11.42
N VAL A 83 -9.35 4.84 12.75
CA VAL A 83 -10.22 4.08 13.67
C VAL A 83 -11.71 4.47 13.56
N GLU A 84 -12.00 5.65 13.01
CA GLU A 84 -13.35 6.19 12.83
C GLU A 84 -13.88 5.97 11.40
N ARG A 85 -12.98 5.71 10.44
CA ARG A 85 -13.35 5.58 9.03
C ARG A 85 -13.84 4.19 8.69
N ARG A 86 -15.04 4.10 8.12
CA ARG A 86 -15.67 2.82 7.73
C ARG A 86 -14.79 1.94 6.85
N SER A 87 -13.98 2.54 5.99
CA SER A 87 -13.08 1.82 5.09
C SER A 87 -11.93 1.13 5.83
N PHE A 88 -11.47 1.65 6.97
CA PHE A 88 -10.25 1.22 7.64
C PHE A 88 -10.50 0.58 9.01
N ALA A 89 -11.47 1.11 9.77
CA ALA A 89 -11.73 0.68 11.14
C ALA A 89 -11.94 -0.83 11.31
N PRO A 90 -12.64 -1.56 10.42
CA PRO A 90 -12.79 -3.01 10.55
C PRO A 90 -11.48 -3.77 10.48
N ALA A 91 -10.58 -3.40 9.55
CA ALA A 91 -9.27 -4.03 9.40
C ALA A 91 -8.36 -3.70 10.60
N TRP A 92 -8.37 -2.46 11.05
CA TRP A 92 -7.64 -2.03 12.24
C TRP A 92 -8.04 -2.84 13.48
N ARG A 93 -9.34 -2.95 13.77
CA ARG A 93 -9.84 -3.70 14.92
C ARG A 93 -9.51 -5.18 14.89
N ARG A 94 -9.35 -5.74 13.68
CA ARG A 94 -8.95 -7.15 13.48
C ARG A 94 -7.44 -7.33 13.40
N LEU A 95 -6.67 -6.26 13.56
CA LEU A 95 -5.20 -6.25 13.43
C LEU A 95 -4.74 -6.85 12.07
N GLN A 96 -5.49 -6.57 11.01
CA GLN A 96 -5.11 -6.92 9.63
C GLN A 96 -4.07 -5.93 9.14
N LEU A 97 -2.82 -6.11 9.61
CA LEU A 97 -1.70 -5.24 9.35
C LEU A 97 -0.88 -5.75 8.17
N CYS A 98 -0.26 -4.85 7.41
CA CYS A 98 0.69 -5.23 6.39
C CYS A 98 1.90 -4.30 6.38
N ALA A 99 2.99 -4.80 5.82
CA ALA A 99 4.15 -4.03 5.44
C ALA A 99 4.18 -3.90 3.92
N VAL A 100 4.22 -2.67 3.44
CA VAL A 100 4.25 -2.32 2.02
C VAL A 100 5.70 -2.00 1.62
N PRO A 101 6.35 -2.81 0.77
CA PRO A 101 7.72 -2.59 0.36
C PRO A 101 7.79 -1.49 -0.70
N MET A 102 8.75 -0.58 -0.56
CA MET A 102 8.98 0.52 -1.50
C MET A 102 10.47 0.73 -1.75
N LEU A 103 10.82 1.14 -2.96
CA LEU A 103 12.12 1.73 -3.28
C LEU A 103 12.06 3.23 -3.08
N TRP A 104 10.98 3.87 -3.54
CA TRP A 104 10.66 5.28 -3.31
C TRP A 104 9.17 5.54 -3.53
N PHE A 105 8.70 6.65 -3.03
CA PHE A 105 7.38 7.20 -3.33
C PHE A 105 7.52 8.60 -3.92
N TYR A 106 6.43 9.11 -4.49
CA TYR A 106 6.43 10.42 -5.14
C TYR A 106 5.54 11.39 -4.40
N GLU A 107 6.08 12.58 -4.15
CA GLU A 107 5.34 13.73 -3.64
C GLU A 107 5.71 14.99 -4.44
N PRO A 108 4.83 15.98 -4.52
CA PRO A 108 5.14 17.23 -5.17
C PRO A 108 6.12 18.05 -4.31
N CYS A 109 7.21 18.49 -4.90
CA CYS A 109 8.10 19.52 -4.36
C CYS A 109 7.74 20.88 -4.96
N TYR A 110 7.70 21.91 -4.13
CA TYR A 110 7.30 23.27 -4.54
C TYR A 110 8.45 24.29 -4.44
N GLU A 111 9.68 23.87 -4.21
CA GLU A 111 10.85 24.76 -4.06
C GLU A 111 11.10 25.64 -5.29
N SER A 112 10.77 25.17 -6.49
CA SER A 112 10.87 25.96 -7.73
C SER A 112 9.68 26.91 -7.98
N GLY A 113 8.69 26.95 -7.07
CA GLY A 113 7.43 27.67 -7.25
C GLY A 113 6.39 26.93 -8.10
N ARG A 114 6.70 25.69 -8.54
CA ARG A 114 5.77 24.80 -9.26
C ARG A 114 5.76 23.43 -8.58
N ALA A 115 4.71 22.68 -8.78
CA ALA A 115 4.64 21.30 -8.33
C ALA A 115 5.53 20.43 -9.22
N GLU A 116 6.66 19.98 -8.70
CA GLU A 116 7.57 19.04 -9.38
C GLU A 116 7.46 17.67 -8.73
N ARG A 117 7.20 16.64 -9.54
CA ARG A 117 7.13 15.26 -9.08
C ARG A 117 8.50 14.79 -8.60
N THR A 118 8.66 14.60 -7.30
CA THR A 118 9.94 14.29 -6.67
C THR A 118 9.89 12.90 -6.05
N ALA A 119 10.89 12.07 -6.36
CA ALA A 119 11.05 10.76 -5.74
C ALA A 119 11.71 10.91 -4.37
N ILE A 120 11.14 10.26 -3.37
CA ILE A 120 11.64 10.23 -1.99
C ILE A 120 11.86 8.79 -1.59
N GLY A 121 13.08 8.45 -1.23
CA GLY A 121 13.52 7.11 -0.85
C GLY A 121 14.69 7.15 0.12
N MET A 122 15.30 5.99 0.34
CA MET A 122 16.53 5.89 1.13
C MET A 122 17.72 6.36 0.30
N ALA A 123 18.73 6.98 0.94
CA ALA A 123 19.89 7.56 0.26
C ALA A 123 20.77 6.53 -0.51
N ASP A 124 20.67 5.26 -0.14
CA ASP A 124 21.37 4.13 -0.78
C ASP A 124 20.45 3.30 -1.68
N ASP A 125 19.31 3.86 -2.09
CA ASP A 125 18.26 3.17 -2.85
C ASP A 125 17.76 1.88 -2.20
N ALA A 126 17.97 1.72 -0.89
CA ALA A 126 17.54 0.55 -0.15
C ALA A 126 16.01 0.46 -0.06
N LEU A 127 15.51 -0.76 -0.16
CA LEU A 127 14.10 -1.05 0.10
C LEU A 127 13.75 -0.71 1.55
N PHE A 128 12.65 0.01 1.73
CA PHE A 128 12.06 0.30 3.04
C PHE A 128 10.60 -0.17 3.10
N TRP A 129 10.05 -0.20 4.31
CA TRP A 129 8.72 -0.71 4.56
C TRP A 129 7.81 0.38 5.12
N VAL A 130 6.61 0.45 4.57
CA VAL A 130 5.56 1.36 5.04
C VAL A 130 4.45 0.55 5.70
N ALA A 131 4.00 0.99 6.87
CA ALA A 131 2.89 0.35 7.56
C ALA A 131 1.59 0.50 6.77
N GLY A 132 0.78 -0.55 6.76
CA GLY A 132 -0.50 -0.55 6.08
C GLY A 132 -1.54 -1.44 6.75
N LEU A 133 -2.74 -1.39 6.20
CA LEU A 133 -3.85 -2.29 6.52
C LEU A 133 -4.24 -3.05 5.28
N TRP A 134 -4.76 -4.26 5.46
CA TRP A 134 -5.28 -5.06 4.36
C TRP A 134 -6.66 -5.61 4.66
N ARG A 135 -7.38 -6.00 3.62
CA ARG A 135 -8.64 -6.76 3.70
C ARG A 135 -8.84 -7.62 2.47
N GLU A 136 -9.73 -8.58 2.59
CA GLU A 136 -10.17 -9.38 1.45
C GLU A 136 -11.52 -8.91 0.94
N TRP A 137 -11.71 -9.08 -0.36
CA TRP A 137 -12.94 -8.86 -1.08
C TRP A 137 -13.29 -10.11 -1.86
N GLN A 138 -14.56 -10.50 -1.83
CA GLN A 138 -15.05 -11.54 -2.73
C GLN A 138 -15.32 -10.94 -4.11
N GLU A 139 -14.70 -11.53 -5.13
CA GLU A 139 -14.89 -11.14 -6.52
C GLU A 139 -16.16 -11.78 -7.11
N ALA A 140 -16.58 -11.31 -8.29
CA ALA A 140 -17.80 -11.80 -8.95
C ALA A 140 -17.76 -13.30 -9.31
N ASP A 141 -16.57 -13.85 -9.51
CA ASP A 141 -16.35 -15.29 -9.76
C ASP A 141 -16.26 -16.13 -8.48
N GLY A 142 -16.43 -15.51 -7.31
CA GLY A 142 -16.33 -16.14 -6.00
C GLY A 142 -14.93 -16.24 -5.43
N SER A 143 -13.88 -15.88 -6.17
CA SER A 143 -12.51 -15.83 -5.66
C SER A 143 -12.33 -14.71 -4.63
N MET A 144 -11.24 -14.79 -3.86
CA MET A 144 -10.89 -13.77 -2.87
C MET A 144 -9.70 -12.95 -3.39
N ALA A 145 -9.86 -11.63 -3.41
CA ALA A 145 -8.79 -10.70 -3.74
C ALA A 145 -8.42 -9.84 -2.53
N THR A 146 -7.13 -9.62 -2.33
CA THR A 146 -6.63 -8.76 -1.27
C THR A 146 -6.50 -7.31 -1.77
N ALA A 147 -6.88 -6.37 -0.92
CA ALA A 147 -6.65 -4.94 -1.10
C ALA A 147 -5.96 -4.36 0.14
N PHE A 148 -5.19 -3.29 -0.05
CA PHE A 148 -4.44 -2.66 1.04
C PHE A 148 -4.46 -1.13 0.97
N THR A 149 -4.13 -0.51 2.07
CA THR A 149 -3.90 0.92 2.22
C THR A 149 -2.60 1.17 2.96
N GLN A 150 -1.99 2.31 2.75
CA GLN A 150 -0.85 2.78 3.53
C GLN A 150 -1.35 3.60 4.72
N ILE A 151 -0.68 3.46 5.87
CA ILE A 151 -0.92 4.33 7.03
C ILE A 151 -0.02 5.55 6.90
N THR A 152 -0.63 6.72 6.94
CA THR A 152 0.07 8.01 6.89
C THR A 152 -0.13 8.79 8.18
N ILE A 153 0.85 9.59 8.52
CA ILE A 153 0.81 10.53 9.65
C ILE A 153 0.92 11.96 9.15
N ASN A 154 0.60 12.93 10.00
CA ASN A 154 0.89 14.32 9.70
C ASN A 154 2.41 14.55 9.61
N ALA A 155 2.83 15.32 8.63
CA ALA A 155 4.24 15.56 8.33
C ALA A 155 4.68 17.01 8.55
N ASP A 156 3.86 17.84 9.24
CA ASP A 156 4.11 19.28 9.43
C ASP A 156 5.48 19.56 10.07
N ASP A 157 5.93 18.68 10.97
CA ASP A 157 7.22 18.80 11.65
C ASP A 157 8.36 18.04 10.93
N HIS A 158 8.09 17.39 9.80
CA HIS A 158 9.11 16.62 9.10
C HIS A 158 9.95 17.50 8.18
N PRO A 159 11.30 17.50 8.27
CA PRO A 159 12.15 18.43 7.55
C PRO A 159 12.05 18.37 6.02
N LEU A 160 11.68 17.19 5.45
CA LEU A 160 11.53 16.99 4.01
C LEU A 160 10.08 17.07 3.52
N MET A 161 9.08 16.83 4.41
CA MET A 161 7.70 16.57 4.01
C MET A 161 6.73 17.68 4.40
N ARG A 162 7.23 18.73 5.05
CA ARG A 162 6.45 19.90 5.50
C ARG A 162 6.19 20.88 4.37
#